data_b90f662b07e5ca1c1d4ed06ba5d0b28b
#
_entry.id   b90f662b07e5ca1c1d4ed06ba5d0b28b
#
_cell.length_a   1.000
_cell.length_b   1.000
_cell.length_c   1.000
_cell.angle_alpha   90.00
_cell.angle_beta   90.00
_cell.angle_gamma   90.00
#
_symmetry.space_group_name_H-M   'P 1'
#
loop_
_entity.id
_entity.type
_entity.pdbx_description
1 polymer ?
#
loop_
_entity_poly.entity_id
_entity_poly.type
_entity_poly.pdbx_seq_one_letter_code
_entity_poly.pdbx_strand_id
1 'polypeptide(L)'
;MDIFYKIIAAILLFASVLYAFFTGASLSIEGKNIFSPYIDTQFAPQYSPEKFELIKIGQTIEEVEEILGQPLNKYRDSSNIAEYWYTNDGKLYSSKKSGDFAWYRSVIYFDNEGKVINIDKGWNYD
;
A
#
# COMPACT_ATOMS: atom_id res chain seq x y z
N MET A 1 26.30 2.28 -43.31
CA MET A 1 25.64 1.06 -42.85
C MET A 1 25.35 1.08 -41.35
N ASP A 2 26.32 1.48 -40.59
CA ASP A 2 26.21 1.40 -39.14
C ASP A 2 25.13 2.30 -38.53
N ILE A 3 24.90 3.49 -39.14
CA ILE A 3 23.89 4.41 -38.60
C ILE A 3 22.49 3.88 -38.78
N PHE A 4 22.23 3.19 -39.88
CA PHE A 4 20.93 2.60 -40.18
C PHE A 4 20.59 1.51 -39.15
N TYR A 5 21.53 0.62 -38.87
CA TYR A 5 21.34 -0.43 -37.86
C TYR A 5 21.23 0.14 -36.46
N LYS A 6 21.97 1.21 -36.15
CA LYS A 6 21.88 1.87 -34.85
C LYS A 6 20.51 2.49 -34.63
N ILE A 7 19.94 3.10 -35.67
CA ILE A 7 18.60 3.67 -35.60
C ILE A 7 17.55 2.58 -35.37
N ILE A 8 17.64 1.47 -36.14
CA ILE A 8 16.71 0.35 -35.95
C ILE A 8 16.85 -0.22 -34.54
N ALA A 9 18.06 -0.43 -34.05
CA ALA A 9 18.28 -0.93 -32.71
C ALA A 9 17.71 -0.01 -31.64
N ALA A 10 17.86 1.31 -31.81
CA ALA A 10 17.30 2.29 -30.89
C ALA A 10 15.77 2.25 -30.88
N ILE A 11 15.15 2.11 -32.05
CA ILE A 11 13.69 2.01 -32.17
C ILE A 11 13.18 0.74 -31.49
N LEU A 12 13.84 -0.39 -31.74
CA LEU A 12 13.45 -1.66 -31.11
C LEU A 12 13.61 -1.63 -29.60
N LEU A 13 14.69 -1.02 -29.11
CA LEU A 13 14.90 -0.87 -27.68
C LEU A 13 13.82 0.01 -27.04
N PHE A 14 13.51 1.14 -27.68
CA PHE A 14 12.47 2.05 -27.21
C PHE A 14 11.09 1.37 -27.19
N ALA A 15 10.76 0.63 -28.25
CA ALA A 15 9.52 -0.12 -28.34
C ALA A 15 9.43 -1.20 -27.25
N SER A 16 10.56 -1.87 -26.96
CA SER A 16 10.61 -2.89 -25.88
C SER A 16 10.38 -2.26 -24.52
N VAL A 17 10.97 -1.10 -24.26
CA VAL A 17 10.79 -0.38 -23.00
C VAL A 17 9.33 0.06 -22.84
N LEU A 18 8.73 0.60 -23.91
CA LEU A 18 7.31 0.97 -23.89
C LEU A 18 6.41 -0.24 -23.66
N TYR A 19 6.70 -1.34 -24.32
CA TYR A 19 5.93 -2.57 -24.13
C TYR A 19 5.98 -3.03 -22.68
N ALA A 20 7.17 -3.08 -22.08
CA ALA A 20 7.36 -3.43 -20.68
C ALA A 20 6.60 -2.47 -19.76
N PHE A 21 6.65 -1.17 -20.07
CA PHE A 21 5.95 -0.14 -19.29
C PHE A 21 4.44 -0.37 -19.32
N PHE A 22 3.86 -0.64 -20.48
CA PHE A 22 2.41 -0.81 -20.61
C PHE A 22 1.91 -2.17 -20.14
N THR A 23 2.73 -3.21 -20.16
CA THR A 23 2.31 -4.53 -19.64
C THR A 23 2.29 -4.62 -18.13
N GLY A 24 3.02 -3.72 -17.45
CA GLY A 24 3.08 -3.71 -15.98
C GLY A 24 3.89 -4.82 -15.36
N ALA A 25 4.19 -5.89 -16.09
CA ALA A 25 4.89 -7.05 -15.53
C ALA A 25 6.30 -6.71 -15.05
N SER A 26 6.99 -5.83 -15.78
CA SER A 26 8.34 -5.36 -15.42
C SER A 26 8.33 -4.09 -14.57
N LEU A 27 7.14 -3.58 -14.20
CA LEU A 27 6.99 -2.40 -13.34
C LEU A 27 6.89 -2.77 -11.86
N SER A 28 7.03 -4.04 -11.55
CA SER A 28 6.93 -4.54 -10.18
C SER A 28 8.34 -4.85 -9.65
N ILE A 29 8.65 -4.32 -8.47
CA ILE A 29 9.84 -4.68 -7.70
C ILE A 29 9.37 -5.13 -6.32
N GLU A 30 9.76 -6.34 -5.92
CA GLU A 30 9.35 -6.92 -4.65
C GLU A 30 7.82 -6.94 -4.46
N GLY A 31 7.08 -7.20 -5.54
CA GLY A 31 5.62 -7.23 -5.50
C GLY A 31 4.94 -5.88 -5.48
N LYS A 32 5.71 -4.78 -5.56
CA LYS A 32 5.19 -3.41 -5.53
C LYS A 32 5.36 -2.74 -6.88
N ASN A 33 4.38 -1.95 -7.29
CA ASN A 33 4.50 -1.17 -8.51
C ASN A 33 5.59 -0.11 -8.36
N ILE A 34 6.47 0.02 -9.38
CA ILE A 34 7.63 0.92 -9.32
C ILE A 34 7.20 2.39 -9.24
N PHE A 35 6.17 2.79 -10.01
CA PHE A 35 5.74 4.18 -10.10
C PHE A 35 4.68 4.55 -9.08
N SER A 36 3.91 3.58 -8.60
CA SER A 36 2.85 3.78 -7.62
C SER A 36 2.82 2.61 -6.64
N PRO A 37 3.70 2.62 -5.63
CA PRO A 37 3.82 1.48 -4.70
C PRO A 37 2.53 1.14 -3.97
N TYR A 38 1.66 2.13 -3.77
CA TYR A 38 0.39 1.96 -3.05
C TYR A 38 -0.80 1.74 -3.98
N ILE A 39 -0.58 1.38 -5.25
CA ILE A 39 -1.66 1.24 -6.23
C ILE A 39 -2.74 0.24 -5.79
N ASP A 40 -2.36 -0.80 -5.07
CA ASP A 40 -3.28 -1.83 -4.58
C ASP A 40 -3.65 -1.65 -3.11
N THR A 41 -3.44 -0.47 -2.56
CA THR A 41 -3.80 -0.15 -1.18
C THR A 41 -4.98 0.80 -1.17
N GLN A 42 -6.05 0.41 -0.48
CA GLN A 42 -7.18 1.30 -0.21
C GLN A 42 -6.88 2.09 1.05
N PHE A 43 -6.92 3.41 0.96
CA PHE A 43 -6.65 4.32 2.08
C PHE A 43 -7.93 4.84 2.70
N ALA A 44 -7.95 4.98 4.02
CA ALA A 44 -8.97 5.77 4.69
C ALA A 44 -8.89 7.23 4.19
N PRO A 45 -10.01 7.98 4.21
CA PRO A 45 -10.08 9.29 3.52
C PRO A 45 -9.05 10.32 3.97
N GLN A 46 -8.68 10.32 5.25
CA GLN A 46 -7.73 11.28 5.82
C GLN A 46 -6.37 10.66 6.15
N TYR A 47 -6.20 9.41 5.81
CA TYR A 47 -4.97 8.67 6.07
C TYR A 47 -3.88 9.05 5.06
N SER A 48 -2.64 9.05 5.52
CA SER A 48 -1.45 8.96 4.67
C SER A 48 -0.37 8.16 5.40
N PRO A 49 0.53 7.48 4.67
CA PRO A 49 1.64 6.77 5.31
C PRO A 49 2.49 7.68 6.20
N GLU A 50 2.69 8.93 5.79
CA GLU A 50 3.46 9.91 6.54
C GLU A 50 2.79 10.26 7.87
N LYS A 51 1.48 10.46 7.88
CA LYS A 51 0.72 10.70 9.11
C LYS A 51 0.73 9.49 10.03
N PHE A 52 0.67 8.28 9.46
CA PHE A 52 0.70 7.05 10.23
C PHE A 52 1.99 6.91 11.05
N GLU A 53 3.10 7.40 10.51
CA GLU A 53 4.38 7.40 11.23
C GLU A 53 4.38 8.29 12.47
N LEU A 54 3.42 9.20 12.60
CA LEU A 54 3.30 10.09 13.77
C LEU A 54 2.61 9.42 14.95
N ILE A 55 1.99 8.26 14.73
CA ILE A 55 1.23 7.57 15.78
C ILE A 55 2.20 6.89 16.75
N LYS A 56 1.93 7.03 18.04
CA LYS A 56 2.78 6.50 19.11
C LYS A 56 1.97 5.69 20.12
N ILE A 57 2.63 4.72 20.71
CA ILE A 57 2.08 3.95 21.82
C ILE A 57 1.66 4.92 22.94
N GLY A 58 0.49 4.65 23.53
CA GLY A 58 -0.06 5.45 24.62
C GLY A 58 -0.97 6.60 24.20
N GLN A 59 -1.02 6.94 22.92
CA GLN A 59 -1.96 7.95 22.44
C GLN A 59 -3.40 7.47 22.57
N THR A 60 -4.32 8.41 22.75
CA THR A 60 -5.75 8.11 22.84
C THR A 60 -6.36 7.91 21.46
N ILE A 61 -7.55 7.30 21.41
CA ILE A 61 -8.32 7.19 20.17
C ILE A 61 -8.56 8.58 19.57
N GLU A 62 -8.89 9.56 20.41
CA GLU A 62 -9.16 10.92 19.96
C GLU A 62 -7.94 11.56 19.31
N GLU A 63 -6.75 11.36 19.91
CA GLU A 63 -5.50 11.86 19.34
C GLU A 63 -5.19 11.19 17.99
N VAL A 64 -5.42 9.89 17.89
CA VAL A 64 -5.22 9.15 16.64
C VAL A 64 -6.20 9.62 15.57
N GLU A 65 -7.46 9.79 15.91
CA GLU A 65 -8.48 10.25 14.96
C GLU A 65 -8.24 11.70 14.52
N GLU A 66 -7.64 12.53 15.37
CA GLU A 66 -7.25 13.88 15.00
C GLU A 66 -6.17 13.87 13.91
N ILE A 67 -5.24 12.93 13.99
CA ILE A 67 -4.14 12.81 13.01
C ILE A 67 -4.60 12.09 11.74
N LEU A 68 -5.30 10.96 11.89
CA LEU A 68 -5.61 10.04 10.78
C LEU A 68 -7.06 10.09 10.31
N GLY A 69 -7.95 10.73 11.07
CA GLY A 69 -9.38 10.67 10.80
C GLY A 69 -9.97 9.32 11.15
N GLN A 70 -11.10 8.99 10.55
CA GLN A 70 -11.78 7.71 10.78
C GLN A 70 -11.12 6.59 9.98
N PRO A 71 -11.00 5.38 10.55
CA PRO A 71 -10.47 4.24 9.81
C PRO A 71 -11.50 3.69 8.82
N LEU A 72 -11.04 2.82 7.93
CA LEU A 72 -11.93 2.09 7.02
C LEU A 72 -12.78 1.06 7.76
N ASN A 73 -12.18 0.38 8.74
CA ASN A 73 -12.87 -0.64 9.52
C ASN A 73 -12.45 -0.57 10.98
N LYS A 74 -13.38 -0.91 11.86
CA LYS A 74 -13.16 -1.02 13.30
C LYS A 74 -13.62 -2.40 13.74
N TYR A 75 -12.76 -3.10 14.45
CA TYR A 75 -13.07 -4.41 15.03
C TYR A 75 -12.75 -4.38 16.52
N ARG A 76 -13.39 -5.29 17.26
CA ARG A 76 -13.11 -5.49 18.68
C ARG A 76 -13.09 -6.98 18.94
N ASP A 77 -12.02 -7.47 19.56
CA ASP A 77 -11.88 -8.88 19.86
C ASP A 77 -12.53 -9.25 21.20
N SER A 78 -12.45 -10.54 21.56
CA SER A 78 -13.01 -11.05 22.82
C SER A 78 -12.29 -10.52 24.06
N SER A 79 -11.06 -10.03 23.91
CA SER A 79 -10.28 -9.41 24.98
C SER A 79 -10.55 -7.91 25.11
N ASN A 80 -11.53 -7.40 24.38
CA ASN A 80 -11.90 -5.98 24.34
C ASN A 80 -10.81 -5.08 23.76
N ILE A 81 -9.93 -5.63 22.93
CA ILE A 81 -8.94 -4.88 22.15
C ILE A 81 -9.61 -4.37 20.88
N ALA A 82 -9.52 -3.06 20.63
CA ALA A 82 -10.03 -2.46 19.40
C ALA A 82 -8.97 -2.44 18.32
N GLU A 83 -9.36 -2.76 17.08
CA GLU A 83 -8.50 -2.71 15.91
C GLU A 83 -9.03 -1.68 14.93
N TYR A 84 -8.21 -0.69 14.61
CA TYR A 84 -8.54 0.34 13.64
C TYR A 84 -7.72 0.12 12.39
N TRP A 85 -8.39 -0.23 11.31
CA TRP A 85 -7.78 -0.51 10.02
C TRP A 85 -7.86 0.73 9.14
N TYR A 86 -6.73 1.35 8.88
CA TYR A 86 -6.64 2.55 8.05
C TYR A 86 -6.36 2.26 6.59
N THR A 87 -5.95 1.03 6.28
CA THR A 87 -5.76 0.56 4.91
C THR A 87 -6.37 -0.81 4.74
N ASN A 88 -6.71 -1.13 3.50
CA ASN A 88 -7.17 -2.46 3.10
C ASN A 88 -6.53 -2.82 1.76
N ASP A 89 -6.60 -4.11 1.43
CA ASP A 89 -6.32 -4.60 0.09
C ASP A 89 -7.30 -3.95 -0.90
N GLY A 90 -6.78 -3.23 -1.88
CA GLY A 90 -7.59 -2.62 -2.94
C GLY A 90 -8.18 -3.65 -3.89
N LYS A 91 -7.68 -4.89 -3.84
CA LYS A 91 -8.11 -6.02 -4.68
C LYS A 91 -7.96 -5.75 -6.17
N LEU A 92 -6.99 -4.92 -6.51
CA LEU A 92 -6.63 -4.69 -7.89
C LEU A 92 -6.03 -5.99 -8.44
N TYR A 93 -6.57 -6.49 -9.53
CA TYR A 93 -6.16 -7.77 -10.14
C TYR A 93 -6.40 -9.00 -9.25
N SER A 94 -7.27 -8.93 -8.27
CA SER A 94 -7.51 -10.02 -7.31
C SER A 94 -7.96 -11.34 -7.96
N SER A 95 -8.53 -11.29 -9.17
CA SER A 95 -8.96 -12.47 -9.93
C SER A 95 -7.85 -13.06 -10.80
N LYS A 96 -6.68 -12.44 -10.86
CA LYS A 96 -5.57 -12.87 -11.71
C LYS A 96 -4.42 -13.40 -10.85
N LYS A 97 -3.85 -14.53 -11.28
CA LYS A 97 -2.73 -15.15 -10.57
C LYS A 97 -1.42 -14.38 -10.72
N SER A 98 -1.31 -13.54 -11.75
CA SER A 98 -0.14 -12.71 -12.00
C SER A 98 -0.57 -11.27 -12.12
N GLY A 99 0.25 -10.35 -11.64
CA GLY A 99 0.00 -8.93 -11.71
C GLY A 99 -0.68 -8.33 -10.49
N ASP A 100 -0.94 -9.15 -9.47
CA ASP A 100 -1.41 -8.63 -8.19
C ASP A 100 -0.24 -7.95 -7.48
N PHE A 101 -0.51 -6.78 -6.89
CA PHE A 101 0.50 -6.00 -6.20
C PHE A 101 0.33 -6.12 -4.70
N ALA A 102 1.44 -5.99 -3.97
CA ALA A 102 1.40 -5.89 -2.51
C ALA A 102 0.63 -4.64 -2.09
N TRP A 103 -0.07 -4.73 -0.98
CA TRP A 103 -0.75 -3.59 -0.37
C TRP A 103 -0.17 -3.32 1.01
N TYR A 104 -0.23 -2.06 1.44
CA TYR A 104 0.40 -1.63 2.69
C TYR A 104 -0.60 -1.67 3.82
N ARG A 105 -0.32 -2.52 4.83
CA ARG A 105 -1.18 -2.68 6.01
C ARG A 105 -0.85 -1.61 7.04
N SER A 106 -1.89 -0.99 7.58
CA SER A 106 -1.77 0.01 8.65
C SER A 106 -2.91 -0.20 9.63
N VAL A 107 -2.58 -0.81 10.78
CA VAL A 107 -3.56 -1.16 11.81
C VAL A 107 -3.07 -0.63 13.16
N ILE A 108 -3.98 -0.06 13.92
CA ILE A 108 -3.70 0.42 15.27
C ILE A 108 -4.57 -0.36 16.24
N TYR A 109 -3.96 -0.85 17.31
CA TYR A 109 -4.63 -1.59 18.38
C TYR A 109 -4.72 -0.73 19.62
N PHE A 110 -5.93 -0.67 20.20
CA PHE A 110 -6.21 0.08 21.42
C PHE A 110 -6.65 -0.88 22.53
N ASP A 111 -6.24 -0.59 23.75
CA ASP A 111 -6.72 -1.32 24.91
C ASP A 111 -8.16 -0.90 25.29
N ASN A 112 -8.68 -1.47 26.38
CA ASN A 112 -10.04 -1.17 26.83
C ASN A 112 -10.21 0.25 27.36
N GLU A 113 -9.12 0.97 27.58
CA GLU A 113 -9.13 2.38 27.99
C GLU A 113 -8.97 3.33 26.79
N GLY A 114 -8.88 2.78 25.58
CA GLY A 114 -8.72 3.56 24.36
C GLY A 114 -7.31 4.11 24.15
N LYS A 115 -6.30 3.41 24.65
CA LYS A 115 -4.90 3.78 24.46
C LYS A 115 -4.24 2.87 23.44
N VAL A 116 -3.40 3.45 22.57
CA VAL A 116 -2.62 2.67 21.60
C VAL A 116 -1.67 1.73 22.34
N ILE A 117 -1.78 0.44 22.06
CA ILE A 117 -0.91 -0.60 22.63
C ILE A 117 -0.04 -1.27 21.57
N ASN A 118 -0.42 -1.21 20.31
CA ASN A 118 0.36 -1.79 19.23
C ASN A 118 0.05 -1.07 17.92
N ILE A 119 1.07 -1.01 17.06
CA ILE A 119 0.98 -0.44 15.71
C ILE A 119 1.52 -1.49 14.77
N ASP A 120 0.68 -1.97 13.84
CA ASP A 120 1.04 -3.00 12.88
C ASP A 120 1.05 -2.39 11.49
N LYS A 121 2.22 -2.42 10.85
CA LYS A 121 2.40 -1.89 9.49
C LYS A 121 3.33 -2.80 8.70
N GLY A 122 3.11 -2.83 7.42
CA GLY A 122 3.96 -3.60 6.54
C GLY A 122 3.27 -3.95 5.24
N TRP A 123 4.05 -4.44 4.31
CA TRP A 123 3.54 -4.87 3.02
C TRP A 123 2.97 -6.27 3.11
N ASN A 124 1.75 -6.44 2.63
CA ASN A 124 1.11 -7.73 2.46
C ASN A 124 1.26 -8.17 1.01
N TYR A 125 1.74 -9.39 0.83
CA TYR A 125 1.89 -10.03 -0.47
C TYR A 125 0.81 -11.09 -0.60
N ASP A 126 -0.06 -10.94 -1.58
CA ASP A 126 -1.16 -11.88 -1.81
C ASP A 126 -0.73 -13.14 -2.56
#